data_c5c474d2f3b0cc488457aef4f1c00c04
#
_entry.id   c5c474d2f3b0cc488457aef4f1c00c04
#
_cell.length_a   1.000
_cell.length_b   1.000
_cell.length_c   1.000
_cell.angle_alpha   90.00
_cell.angle_beta   90.00
_cell.angle_gamma   90.00
#
_symmetry.space_group_name_H-M   'P 1'
#
loop_
_entity.id
_entity.type
_entity.pdbx_description
1 polymer ?
#
loop_
_entity_poly.entity_id
_entity_poly.type
_entity_poly.pdbx_seq_one_letter_code
_entity_poly.pdbx_strand_id
1 'polypeptide(L)'
;MAFTKSIFPFKINPVCFAIIKIFFCVSVLCGPPGSGKTMTLFSALRSLPDMEVVGLNFSSATTPELLLKTLDHYCEYRKTPNGIVLTPTQMGKWLIMFCDEINLPDMDKYGTQRVISFLRQMVEHNGFYRQSDQAWVTLDRIQFVGACNPPTDPGRKPLAHRFLRHVPVIYVDYPQQISLKQIYGTFTRAMLRLVPNLRTYAEPLTNAMVDFYLVRHISLLLFR
;
A
#
# COMPACT_ATOMS: atom_id res chain seq x y z
N MET A 1 -21.31 -16.00 0.86
CA MET A 1 -20.71 -14.68 0.81
C MET A 1 -20.65 -13.93 2.16
N ALA A 2 -20.86 -14.58 3.28
CA ALA A 2 -20.86 -13.93 4.63
C ALA A 2 -19.60 -14.25 5.47
N PHE A 3 -18.65 -15.03 4.96
CA PHE A 3 -17.49 -15.50 5.73
C PHE A 3 -16.26 -14.57 5.69
N THR A 4 -16.22 -13.60 4.78
CA THR A 4 -15.04 -12.76 4.58
C THR A 4 -14.99 -11.49 5.44
N LYS A 5 -16.09 -11.10 6.09
CA LYS A 5 -16.13 -9.88 6.93
C LYS A 5 -15.63 -10.06 8.37
N SER A 6 -15.43 -11.28 8.86
CA SER A 6 -15.12 -11.51 10.27
C SER A 6 -13.69 -11.99 10.58
N ILE A 7 -12.84 -12.21 9.56
CA ILE A 7 -11.54 -12.86 9.75
C ILE A 7 -10.40 -11.85 10.00
N PHE A 8 -10.56 -10.59 9.65
CA PHE A 8 -9.55 -9.56 9.91
C PHE A 8 -10.09 -8.48 10.85
N PRO A 9 -9.95 -8.65 12.16
CA PRO A 9 -10.26 -7.60 13.13
C PRO A 9 -9.07 -6.63 13.26
N PHE A 10 -8.34 -6.35 12.20
CA PHE A 10 -7.53 -5.16 12.17
C PHE A 10 -8.51 -3.98 12.17
N LYS A 11 -8.76 -3.43 13.35
CA LYS A 11 -9.16 -2.03 13.44
C LYS A 11 -7.98 -1.26 12.86
N ILE A 12 -8.02 -1.07 11.54
CA ILE A 12 -7.14 -0.12 10.85
C ILE A 12 -7.21 1.11 11.71
N ASN A 13 -6.07 1.57 12.17
CA ASN A 13 -6.00 2.78 12.98
C ASN A 13 -6.88 3.80 12.27
N PRO A 14 -7.96 4.31 12.90
CA PRO A 14 -8.89 5.23 12.26
C PRO A 14 -8.17 6.42 11.62
N VAL A 15 -6.95 6.71 12.06
CA VAL A 15 -6.06 7.70 11.48
C VAL A 15 -5.62 7.30 10.05
N CYS A 16 -5.24 6.05 9.78
CA CYS A 16 -4.89 5.61 8.42
C CYS A 16 -6.12 5.65 7.50
N PHE A 17 -7.28 5.25 8.02
CA PHE A 17 -8.53 5.32 7.27
C PHE A 17 -8.98 6.76 7.00
N ALA A 18 -8.82 7.64 7.99
CA ALA A 18 -9.11 9.06 7.85
C ALA A 18 -8.14 9.75 6.87
N ILE A 19 -6.85 9.42 6.90
CA ILE A 19 -5.86 9.99 5.99
C ILE A 19 -6.14 9.59 4.55
N ILE A 20 -6.45 8.32 4.28
CA ILE A 20 -6.83 7.86 2.92
C ILE A 20 -8.13 8.54 2.46
N LYS A 21 -9.09 8.76 3.38
CA LYS A 21 -10.40 9.34 3.05
C LYS A 21 -10.41 10.87 3.01
N ILE A 22 -9.61 11.54 3.86
CA ILE A 22 -9.61 13.01 3.99
C ILE A 22 -8.68 13.68 2.98
N PHE A 23 -7.59 13.04 2.62
CA PHE A 23 -6.58 13.73 1.84
C PHE A 23 -6.58 13.43 0.35
N PHE A 24 -7.39 12.68 -0.28
CA PHE A 24 -7.28 12.43 -1.72
C PHE A 24 -5.83 12.54 -2.27
N CYS A 25 -4.87 12.28 -1.40
CA CYS A 25 -3.44 12.49 -1.62
C CYS A 25 -2.75 11.13 -1.78
N VAL A 26 -1.79 11.09 -2.68
CA VAL A 26 -0.83 9.99 -2.75
C VAL A 26 -0.19 9.81 -1.38
N SER A 27 -0.21 8.60 -0.84
CA SER A 27 0.40 8.30 0.46
C SER A 27 1.35 7.10 0.34
N VAL A 28 2.41 7.09 1.13
CA VAL A 28 3.37 5.99 1.19
C VAL A 28 3.44 5.43 2.61
N LEU A 29 3.23 4.12 2.74
CA LEU A 29 3.49 3.40 3.97
C LEU A 29 4.94 2.92 3.99
N CYS A 30 5.70 3.39 4.95
CA CYS A 30 7.08 2.96 5.15
C CYS A 30 7.18 2.16 6.45
N GLY A 31 7.94 1.07 6.45
CA GLY A 31 8.17 0.29 7.67
C GLY A 31 8.94 -1.00 7.39
N PRO A 32 9.40 -1.70 8.44
CA PRO A 32 10.21 -2.90 8.30
C PRO A 32 9.45 -4.04 7.59
N PRO A 33 10.15 -5.00 7.00
CA PRO A 33 9.52 -6.16 6.37
C PRO A 33 8.71 -6.95 7.41
N GLY A 34 7.54 -7.45 7.02
CA GLY A 34 6.66 -8.20 7.93
C GLY A 34 5.81 -7.36 8.89
N SER A 35 5.86 -6.02 8.84
CA SER A 35 4.98 -5.15 9.65
C SER A 35 3.51 -5.13 9.20
N GLY A 36 3.17 -5.81 8.09
CA GLY A 36 1.80 -5.93 7.60
C GLY A 36 1.32 -4.76 6.74
N LYS A 37 2.20 -3.91 6.22
CA LYS A 37 1.87 -2.74 5.38
C LYS A 37 0.91 -3.05 4.24
N THR A 38 1.31 -3.96 3.36
CA THR A 38 0.55 -4.37 2.18
C THR A 38 -0.81 -4.94 2.55
N MET A 39 -0.87 -5.83 3.54
CA MET A 39 -2.11 -6.45 4.02
C MET A 39 -3.09 -5.42 4.59
N THR A 40 -2.59 -4.52 5.44
CA THR A 40 -3.39 -3.48 6.08
C THR A 40 -3.96 -2.52 5.03
N LEU A 41 -3.14 -2.11 4.07
CA LEU A 41 -3.52 -1.19 3.02
C LEU A 41 -4.56 -1.81 2.07
N PHE A 42 -4.32 -3.02 1.57
CA PHE A 42 -5.30 -3.72 0.74
C PHE A 42 -6.63 -3.96 1.44
N SER A 43 -6.60 -4.33 2.72
CA SER A 43 -7.81 -4.50 3.51
C SER A 43 -8.59 -3.18 3.64
N ALA A 44 -7.88 -2.08 3.88
CA ALA A 44 -8.47 -0.75 3.95
C ALA A 44 -9.11 -0.34 2.62
N LEU A 45 -8.36 -0.43 1.54
CA LEU A 45 -8.80 -0.01 0.21
C LEU A 45 -9.99 -0.83 -0.29
N ARG A 46 -9.97 -2.15 -0.09
CA ARG A 46 -11.08 -3.04 -0.46
C ARG A 46 -12.35 -2.82 0.36
N SER A 47 -12.25 -2.23 1.53
CA SER A 47 -13.42 -1.90 2.35
C SER A 47 -14.13 -0.61 1.92
N LEU A 48 -13.49 0.19 1.07
CA LEU A 48 -14.08 1.43 0.55
C LEU A 48 -15.02 1.12 -0.62
N PRO A 49 -16.23 1.67 -0.63
CA PRO A 49 -17.14 1.56 -1.75
C PRO A 49 -16.58 2.33 -2.95
N ASP A 50 -16.98 1.94 -4.14
CA ASP A 50 -16.68 2.63 -5.41
C ASP A 50 -15.19 2.81 -5.73
N MET A 51 -14.34 1.92 -5.22
CA MET A 51 -12.91 1.90 -5.49
C MET A 51 -12.48 0.60 -6.13
N GLU A 52 -11.71 0.71 -7.22
CA GLU A 52 -11.01 -0.39 -7.85
C GLU A 52 -9.52 -0.30 -7.49
N VAL A 53 -8.97 -1.38 -6.94
CA VAL A 53 -7.57 -1.41 -6.48
C VAL A 53 -6.76 -2.30 -7.41
N VAL A 54 -5.76 -1.72 -8.04
CA VAL A 54 -4.82 -2.38 -8.94
C VAL A 54 -3.43 -2.37 -8.30
N GLY A 55 -2.84 -3.55 -8.13
CA GLY A 55 -1.49 -3.69 -7.57
C GLY A 55 -0.43 -3.68 -8.67
N LEU A 56 0.63 -2.91 -8.46
CA LEU A 56 1.83 -2.90 -9.27
C LEU A 56 3.05 -3.06 -8.37
N ASN A 57 3.75 -4.20 -8.51
CA ASN A 57 4.97 -4.44 -7.76
C ASN A 57 6.16 -3.84 -8.52
N PHE A 58 6.86 -2.94 -7.88
CA PHE A 58 8.06 -2.33 -8.44
C PHE A 58 9.26 -3.24 -8.28
N SER A 59 10.14 -3.21 -9.25
CA SER A 59 11.43 -3.88 -9.27
C SER A 59 12.53 -2.90 -9.67
N SER A 60 13.79 -3.31 -9.62
CA SER A 60 14.91 -2.49 -10.11
C SER A 60 14.74 -2.05 -11.57
N ALA A 61 14.12 -2.91 -12.39
CA ALA A 61 13.90 -2.68 -13.83
C ALA A 61 12.55 -1.98 -14.15
N THR A 62 11.78 -1.52 -13.15
CA THR A 62 10.50 -0.87 -13.42
C THR A 62 10.69 0.47 -14.12
N THR A 63 10.00 0.65 -15.25
CA THR A 63 10.08 1.84 -16.09
C THR A 63 8.76 2.61 -16.12
N PRO A 64 8.77 3.90 -16.53
CA PRO A 64 7.56 4.69 -16.73
C PRO A 64 6.59 4.06 -17.74
N GLU A 65 7.12 3.39 -18.76
CA GLU A 65 6.32 2.71 -19.80
C GLU A 65 5.51 1.55 -19.24
N LEU A 66 6.05 0.81 -18.27
CA LEU A 66 5.32 -0.26 -17.58
C LEU A 66 4.15 0.31 -16.77
N LEU A 67 4.38 1.44 -16.08
CA LEU A 67 3.33 2.13 -15.34
C LEU A 67 2.21 2.61 -16.27
N LEU A 68 2.58 3.20 -17.42
CA LEU A 68 1.60 3.63 -18.43
C LEU A 68 0.81 2.46 -19.02
N LYS A 69 1.46 1.35 -19.36
CA LYS A 69 0.77 0.13 -19.83
C LYS A 69 -0.24 -0.40 -18.82
N THR A 70 0.09 -0.32 -17.54
CA THR A 70 -0.84 -0.72 -16.49
C THR A 70 -2.03 0.24 -16.41
N LEU A 71 -1.79 1.55 -16.51
CA LEU A 71 -2.87 2.54 -16.56
C LEU A 71 -3.75 2.36 -17.80
N ASP A 72 -3.16 2.14 -18.98
CA ASP A 72 -3.89 1.92 -20.24
C ASP A 72 -4.79 0.66 -20.20
N HIS A 73 -4.44 -0.33 -19.36
CA HIS A 73 -5.26 -1.53 -19.19
C HIS A 73 -6.54 -1.27 -18.39
N TYR A 74 -6.51 -0.36 -17.41
CA TYR A 74 -7.63 -0.07 -16.52
C TYR A 74 -8.33 1.25 -16.79
N CYS A 75 -7.79 2.06 -17.68
CA CYS A 75 -8.28 3.40 -17.99
C CYS A 75 -8.51 3.58 -19.49
N GLU A 76 -9.31 4.59 -19.81
CA GLU A 76 -9.56 5.01 -21.20
C GLU A 76 -9.32 6.51 -21.37
N TYR A 77 -8.84 6.88 -22.56
CA TYR A 77 -8.63 8.27 -22.94
C TYR A 77 -9.93 8.86 -23.47
N ARG A 78 -10.43 9.88 -22.81
CA ARG A 78 -11.62 10.64 -23.25
C ARG A 78 -11.22 12.02 -23.73
N LYS A 79 -11.72 12.41 -24.89
CA LYS A 79 -11.58 13.79 -25.38
C LYS A 79 -12.67 14.65 -24.75
N THR A 80 -12.27 15.71 -24.08
CA THR A 80 -13.15 16.72 -23.50
C THR A 80 -12.86 18.07 -24.15
N PRO A 81 -13.76 19.06 -24.05
CA PRO A 81 -13.49 20.42 -24.55
C PRO A 81 -12.21 21.04 -23.97
N ASN A 82 -11.80 20.61 -22.79
CA ASN A 82 -10.62 21.12 -22.08
C ASN A 82 -9.34 20.30 -22.33
N GLY A 83 -9.37 19.31 -23.22
CA GLY A 83 -8.22 18.46 -23.53
C GLY A 83 -8.50 16.98 -23.39
N ILE A 84 -7.43 16.18 -23.29
CA ILE A 84 -7.51 14.73 -23.13
C ILE A 84 -7.49 14.39 -21.64
N VAL A 85 -8.41 13.53 -21.23
CA VAL A 85 -8.53 13.07 -19.84
C VAL A 85 -8.43 11.56 -19.81
N LEU A 86 -7.62 11.02 -18.88
CA LEU A 86 -7.52 9.60 -18.58
C LEU A 86 -8.45 9.28 -17.42
N THR A 87 -9.42 8.42 -17.63
CA THR A 87 -10.44 8.04 -16.65
C THR A 87 -10.50 6.52 -16.50
N PRO A 88 -10.87 5.99 -15.31
CA PRO A 88 -11.10 4.55 -15.15
C PRO A 88 -12.17 4.05 -16.12
N THR A 89 -11.97 2.84 -16.66
CA THR A 89 -12.94 2.16 -17.54
C THR A 89 -14.26 1.91 -16.84
N GLN A 90 -14.23 1.62 -15.54
CA GLN A 90 -15.44 1.44 -14.74
C GLN A 90 -16.05 2.80 -14.35
N MET A 91 -17.17 3.13 -14.97
CA MET A 91 -17.86 4.40 -14.70
C MET A 91 -18.25 4.55 -13.22
N GLY A 92 -18.01 5.72 -12.66
CA GLY A 92 -18.37 6.05 -11.28
C GLY A 92 -17.39 5.57 -10.22
N LYS A 93 -16.38 4.75 -10.58
CA LYS A 93 -15.36 4.27 -9.64
C LYS A 93 -14.07 5.09 -9.70
N TRP A 94 -13.35 5.05 -8.59
CA TRP A 94 -11.98 5.53 -8.48
C TRP A 94 -11.02 4.38 -8.74
N LEU A 95 -9.96 4.62 -9.49
CA LEU A 95 -8.85 3.69 -9.64
C LEU A 95 -7.77 4.03 -8.63
N ILE A 96 -7.42 3.07 -7.77
CA ILE A 96 -6.28 3.18 -6.86
C ILE A 96 -5.16 2.29 -7.36
N MET A 97 -4.09 2.93 -7.81
CA MET A 97 -2.86 2.25 -8.18
C MET A 97 -2.01 2.02 -6.92
N PHE A 98 -1.96 0.79 -6.47
CA PHE A 98 -1.12 0.39 -5.36
C PHE A 98 0.28 0.03 -5.84
N CYS A 99 1.26 0.86 -5.52
CA CYS A 99 2.66 0.69 -5.88
C CYS A 99 3.41 0.03 -4.70
N ASP A 100 3.61 -1.29 -4.77
CA ASP A 100 4.41 -1.98 -3.75
C ASP A 100 5.89 -1.88 -4.09
N GLU A 101 6.73 -1.80 -3.05
CA GLU A 101 8.18 -1.67 -3.16
C GLU A 101 8.63 -0.44 -4.01
N ILE A 102 7.96 0.69 -3.81
CA ILE A 102 8.12 1.91 -4.63
C ILE A 102 9.56 2.47 -4.64
N ASN A 103 10.42 2.07 -3.68
CA ASN A 103 11.81 2.50 -3.57
C ASN A 103 12.84 1.49 -4.12
N LEU A 104 12.37 0.44 -4.83
CA LEU A 104 13.26 -0.53 -5.49
C LEU A 104 13.86 -0.06 -6.82
N PRO A 105 13.19 0.76 -7.66
CA PRO A 105 13.72 1.11 -8.97
C PRO A 105 15.13 1.69 -8.89
N ASP A 106 16.00 1.22 -9.81
CA ASP A 106 17.37 1.69 -9.86
C ASP A 106 17.48 3.14 -10.30
N MET A 107 18.54 3.80 -9.84
CA MET A 107 18.89 5.14 -10.28
C MET A 107 19.60 5.06 -11.64
N ASP A 108 19.31 6.04 -12.50
CA ASP A 108 20.06 6.22 -13.73
C ASP A 108 21.47 6.78 -13.46
N LYS A 109 22.27 6.95 -14.52
CA LYS A 109 23.63 7.49 -14.43
C LYS A 109 23.71 8.90 -13.81
N TYR A 110 22.59 9.58 -13.68
CA TYR A 110 22.49 10.92 -13.06
C TYR A 110 21.92 10.88 -11.64
N GLY A 111 21.73 9.69 -11.07
CA GLY A 111 21.17 9.52 -9.72
C GLY A 111 19.66 9.76 -9.63
N THR A 112 18.94 9.64 -10.74
CA THR A 112 17.50 9.88 -10.80
C THR A 112 16.74 8.56 -11.00
N GLN A 113 15.73 8.30 -10.19
CA GLN A 113 14.77 7.22 -10.40
C GLN A 113 13.71 7.69 -11.42
N ARG A 114 13.83 7.27 -12.67
CA ARG A 114 12.97 7.75 -13.77
C ARG A 114 11.48 7.53 -13.51
N VAL A 115 11.10 6.36 -13.01
CA VAL A 115 9.69 6.05 -12.71
C VAL A 115 9.14 6.90 -11.56
N ILE A 116 9.95 7.20 -10.54
CA ILE A 116 9.55 8.06 -9.41
C ILE A 116 9.41 9.52 -9.86
N SER A 117 10.30 9.97 -10.75
CA SER A 117 10.19 11.32 -11.36
C SER A 117 8.92 11.45 -12.20
N PHE A 118 8.54 10.38 -12.90
CA PHE A 118 7.30 10.34 -13.67
C PHE A 118 6.06 10.31 -12.76
N LEU A 119 6.06 9.48 -11.71
CA LEU A 119 5.01 9.49 -10.68
C LEU A 119 4.85 10.88 -10.04
N ARG A 120 5.98 11.56 -9.75
CA ARG A 120 5.93 12.92 -9.22
C ARG A 120 5.22 13.87 -10.17
N GLN A 121 5.48 13.81 -11.47
CA GLN A 121 4.80 14.64 -12.47
C GLN A 121 3.29 14.40 -12.43
N MET A 122 2.86 13.14 -12.40
CA MET A 122 1.44 12.80 -12.33
C MET A 122 0.77 13.31 -11.05
N VAL A 123 1.48 13.24 -9.92
CA VAL A 123 0.96 13.70 -8.61
C VAL A 123 0.95 15.23 -8.51
N GLU A 124 2.03 15.90 -8.93
CA GLU A 124 2.21 17.33 -8.80
C GLU A 124 1.32 18.12 -9.77
N HIS A 125 1.22 17.63 -11.01
CA HIS A 125 0.50 18.33 -12.09
C HIS A 125 -0.82 17.66 -12.49
N ASN A 126 -1.20 16.59 -11.81
CA ASN A 126 -2.39 15.79 -12.11
C ASN A 126 -2.46 15.36 -13.59
N GLY A 127 -1.33 15.01 -14.18
CA GLY A 127 -1.25 14.64 -15.59
C GLY A 127 0.15 14.36 -16.09
N PHE A 128 0.23 14.01 -17.38
CA PHE A 128 1.49 13.71 -18.05
C PHE A 128 1.38 14.00 -19.56
N TYR A 129 2.52 14.11 -20.23
CA TYR A 129 2.58 14.19 -21.69
C TYR A 129 2.58 12.78 -22.29
N ARG A 130 1.62 12.51 -23.18
CA ARG A 130 1.57 11.25 -23.92
C ARG A 130 2.70 11.21 -24.96
N GLN A 131 3.38 10.06 -25.04
CA GLN A 131 4.58 9.94 -25.90
C GLN A 131 4.27 10.02 -27.41
N SER A 132 3.07 9.57 -27.83
CA SER A 132 2.71 9.45 -29.25
C SER A 132 2.53 10.80 -29.95
N ASP A 133 1.92 11.77 -29.29
CA ASP A 133 1.51 13.06 -29.87
C ASP A 133 1.90 14.25 -28.98
N GLN A 134 2.59 14.00 -27.88
CA GLN A 134 2.99 14.98 -26.88
C GLN A 134 1.84 15.82 -26.33
N ALA A 135 0.60 15.31 -26.46
CA ALA A 135 -0.56 15.95 -25.88
C ALA A 135 -0.57 15.79 -24.36
N TRP A 136 -0.99 16.84 -23.66
CA TRP A 136 -1.19 16.77 -22.22
C TRP A 136 -2.41 15.92 -21.88
N VAL A 137 -2.25 14.96 -20.99
CA VAL A 137 -3.31 14.09 -20.49
C VAL A 137 -3.51 14.37 -19.01
N THR A 138 -4.72 14.78 -18.64
CA THR A 138 -5.11 15.01 -17.25
C THR A 138 -5.64 13.71 -16.64
N LEU A 139 -5.29 13.42 -15.41
CA LEU A 139 -5.79 12.27 -14.66
C LEU A 139 -7.13 12.65 -13.98
N ASP A 140 -8.13 11.81 -14.13
CA ASP A 140 -9.42 11.94 -13.43
C ASP A 140 -9.73 10.65 -12.67
N ARG A 141 -10.04 10.77 -11.38
CA ARG A 141 -10.36 9.64 -10.50
C ARG A 141 -9.31 8.53 -10.46
N ILE A 142 -8.04 8.90 -10.58
CA ILE A 142 -6.90 8.00 -10.43
C ILE A 142 -6.07 8.47 -9.25
N GLN A 143 -5.74 7.55 -8.35
CA GLN A 143 -4.96 7.82 -7.15
C GLN A 143 -3.83 6.80 -6.99
N PHE A 144 -2.69 7.25 -6.46
CA PHE A 144 -1.54 6.39 -6.21
C PHE A 144 -1.37 6.19 -4.70
N VAL A 145 -1.07 4.96 -4.31
CA VAL A 145 -0.74 4.63 -2.92
C VAL A 145 0.48 3.71 -2.94
N GLY A 146 1.50 4.05 -2.18
CA GLY A 146 2.75 3.30 -2.16
C GLY A 146 2.99 2.55 -0.86
N ALA A 147 3.78 1.49 -0.94
CA ALA A 147 4.39 0.85 0.21
C ALA A 147 5.88 0.63 -0.04
N CYS A 148 6.69 0.77 1.00
CA CYS A 148 8.12 0.52 0.92
C CYS A 148 8.71 0.08 2.25
N ASN A 149 9.87 -0.54 2.17
CA ASN A 149 10.73 -0.73 3.34
C ASN A 149 11.62 0.51 3.54
N PRO A 150 12.20 0.69 4.74
CA PRO A 150 13.16 1.76 4.97
C PRO A 150 14.32 1.74 3.99
N PRO A 151 14.89 2.88 3.61
CA PRO A 151 16.04 2.94 2.70
C PRO A 151 17.33 2.35 3.30
N THR A 152 17.34 2.05 4.60
CA THR A 152 18.43 1.34 5.29
C THR A 152 18.47 -0.15 4.96
N ASP A 153 17.38 -0.72 4.44
CA ASP A 153 17.33 -2.13 4.06
C ASP A 153 18.14 -2.37 2.77
N PRO A 154 18.80 -3.54 2.62
CA PRO A 154 19.56 -3.86 1.43
C PRO A 154 18.77 -3.75 0.14
N GLY A 155 19.37 -3.14 -0.89
CA GLY A 155 18.74 -2.96 -2.20
C GLY A 155 17.70 -1.85 -2.28
N ARG A 156 17.37 -1.17 -1.18
CA ARG A 156 16.44 -0.05 -1.17
C ARG A 156 17.16 1.26 -1.47
N LYS A 157 16.50 2.12 -2.24
CA LYS A 157 17.02 3.45 -2.58
C LYS A 157 16.22 4.52 -1.84
N PRO A 158 16.84 5.62 -1.40
CA PRO A 158 16.10 6.73 -0.83
C PRO A 158 15.23 7.40 -1.90
N LEU A 159 13.96 7.64 -1.57
CA LEU A 159 13.07 8.41 -2.44
C LEU A 159 13.46 9.89 -2.44
N ALA A 160 13.41 10.53 -3.60
CA ALA A 160 13.77 11.94 -3.73
C ALA A 160 12.88 12.84 -2.87
N HIS A 161 13.48 13.79 -2.15
CA HIS A 161 12.74 14.76 -1.33
C HIS A 161 11.69 15.54 -2.13
N ARG A 162 11.94 15.79 -3.41
CA ARG A 162 10.99 16.44 -4.33
C ARG A 162 9.70 15.62 -4.53
N PHE A 163 9.79 14.30 -4.45
CA PHE A 163 8.61 13.43 -4.48
C PHE A 163 7.93 13.39 -3.10
N LEU A 164 8.70 13.20 -2.03
CA LEU A 164 8.17 13.07 -0.66
C LEU A 164 7.41 14.31 -0.17
N ARG A 165 7.72 15.50 -0.69
CA ARG A 165 6.97 16.72 -0.32
C ARG A 165 5.49 16.69 -0.74
N HIS A 166 5.14 15.89 -1.75
CA HIS A 166 3.76 15.74 -2.24
C HIS A 166 3.05 14.52 -1.66
N VAL A 167 3.79 13.69 -0.91
CA VAL A 167 3.34 12.38 -0.49
C VAL A 167 3.56 12.22 1.01
N PRO A 168 2.51 12.25 1.84
CA PRO A 168 2.64 11.97 3.26
C PRO A 168 3.16 10.54 3.45
N VAL A 169 4.21 10.40 4.26
CA VAL A 169 4.81 9.11 4.63
C VAL A 169 4.28 8.71 6.00
N ILE A 170 3.69 7.52 6.06
CA ILE A 170 3.16 6.94 7.29
C ILE A 170 4.09 5.79 7.69
N TYR A 171 4.70 5.89 8.86
CA TYR A 171 5.53 4.83 9.38
C TYR A 171 4.68 3.75 10.05
N VAL A 172 4.88 2.50 9.64
CA VAL A 172 4.18 1.32 10.17
C VAL A 172 5.21 0.39 10.78
N ASP A 173 5.24 0.35 12.10
CA ASP A 173 6.13 -0.51 12.88
C ASP A 173 5.54 -1.91 13.09
N TYR A 174 6.32 -2.79 13.71
CA TYR A 174 5.84 -4.11 14.11
C TYR A 174 4.66 -4.03 15.09
N PRO A 175 3.74 -5.00 15.01
CA PRO A 175 2.60 -5.03 15.92
C PRO A 175 3.05 -5.20 17.37
N GLN A 176 2.56 -4.34 18.24
CA GLN A 176 2.80 -4.40 19.69
C GLN A 176 1.89 -5.44 20.35
N GLN A 177 2.11 -5.69 21.65
CA GLN A 177 1.41 -6.70 22.44
C GLN A 177 -0.12 -6.70 22.27
N ILE A 178 -0.74 -5.52 22.27
CA ILE A 178 -2.19 -5.38 22.10
C ILE A 178 -2.65 -5.88 20.73
N SER A 179 -1.94 -5.47 19.68
CA SER A 179 -2.24 -5.90 18.31
C SER A 179 -1.99 -7.39 18.10
N LEU A 180 -0.89 -7.92 18.68
CA LEU A 180 -0.58 -9.35 18.63
C LEU A 180 -1.66 -10.19 19.37
N LYS A 181 -2.12 -9.75 20.54
CA LYS A 181 -3.24 -10.41 21.25
C LYS A 181 -4.51 -10.44 20.40
N GLN A 182 -4.78 -9.37 19.67
CA GLN A 182 -5.94 -9.31 18.79
C GLN A 182 -5.79 -10.27 17.60
N ILE A 183 -4.61 -10.31 16.97
CA ILE A 183 -4.31 -11.19 15.84
C ILE A 183 -4.39 -12.66 16.28
N TYR A 184 -3.53 -13.06 17.18
CA TYR A 184 -3.47 -14.45 17.64
C TYR A 184 -4.77 -14.90 18.31
N GLY A 185 -5.40 -14.05 19.14
CA GLY A 185 -6.67 -14.37 19.77
C GLY A 185 -7.81 -14.61 18.78
N THR A 186 -7.81 -13.92 17.64
CA THR A 186 -8.81 -14.16 16.59
C THR A 186 -8.60 -15.52 15.94
N PHE A 187 -7.36 -15.85 15.57
CA PHE A 187 -7.04 -17.16 15.00
C PHE A 187 -7.29 -18.29 15.98
N THR A 188 -6.79 -18.16 17.21
CA THR A 188 -6.93 -19.20 18.25
C THR A 188 -8.39 -19.47 18.54
N ARG A 189 -9.20 -18.43 18.74
CA ARG A 189 -10.65 -18.59 18.97
C ARG A 189 -11.38 -19.23 17.79
N ALA A 190 -10.98 -18.87 16.56
CA ALA A 190 -11.58 -19.44 15.36
C ALA A 190 -11.24 -20.94 15.22
N MET A 191 -9.99 -21.31 15.44
CA MET A 191 -9.54 -22.70 15.37
C MET A 191 -10.14 -23.56 16.48
N LEU A 192 -10.14 -23.06 17.71
CA LEU A 192 -10.65 -23.82 18.87
C LEU A 192 -12.19 -23.90 18.90
N ARG A 193 -12.90 -23.17 18.05
CA ARG A 193 -14.34 -23.40 17.84
C ARG A 193 -14.64 -24.79 17.30
N LEU A 194 -13.72 -25.36 16.54
CA LEU A 194 -13.86 -26.72 15.98
C LEU A 194 -13.71 -27.82 17.02
N VAL A 195 -13.04 -27.53 18.17
CA VAL A 195 -12.78 -28.50 19.23
C VAL A 195 -13.33 -27.96 20.55
N PRO A 196 -14.59 -28.30 20.91
CA PRO A 196 -15.27 -27.73 22.06
C PRO A 196 -14.51 -27.87 23.39
N ASN A 197 -13.85 -29.01 23.60
CA ASN A 197 -13.12 -29.32 24.83
C ASN A 197 -11.88 -28.43 25.07
N LEU A 198 -11.36 -27.75 24.02
CA LEU A 198 -10.19 -26.92 24.09
C LEU A 198 -10.50 -25.40 24.08
N ARG A 199 -11.77 -25.02 24.02
CA ARG A 199 -12.18 -23.60 23.95
C ARG A 199 -11.70 -22.77 25.13
N THR A 200 -11.62 -23.36 26.32
CA THR A 200 -11.13 -22.70 27.53
C THR A 200 -9.67 -22.32 27.47
N TYR A 201 -8.90 -23.00 26.66
CA TYR A 201 -7.46 -22.72 26.48
C TYR A 201 -7.16 -21.60 25.45
N ALA A 202 -8.17 -20.99 24.85
CA ALA A 202 -7.97 -19.97 23.81
C ALA A 202 -7.17 -18.75 24.30
N GLU A 203 -7.48 -18.24 25.49
CA GLU A 203 -6.75 -17.09 26.05
C GLU A 203 -5.35 -17.45 26.57
N PRO A 204 -5.15 -18.51 27.36
CA PRO A 204 -3.80 -18.94 27.75
C PRO A 204 -2.89 -19.19 26.54
N LEU A 205 -3.40 -19.86 25.50
CA LEU A 205 -2.64 -20.12 24.28
C LEU A 205 -2.28 -18.81 23.54
N THR A 206 -3.24 -17.89 23.46
CA THR A 206 -2.99 -16.57 22.85
C THR A 206 -1.89 -15.81 23.59
N ASN A 207 -1.92 -15.78 24.91
CA ASN A 207 -0.90 -15.11 25.71
C ASN A 207 0.47 -15.75 25.51
N ALA A 208 0.56 -17.09 25.56
CA ALA A 208 1.80 -17.80 25.30
C ALA A 208 2.40 -17.52 23.92
N MET A 209 1.55 -17.45 22.88
CA MET A 209 2.01 -17.09 21.52
C MET A 209 2.54 -15.67 21.44
N VAL A 210 1.87 -14.72 22.11
CA VAL A 210 2.30 -13.32 22.15
C VAL A 210 3.63 -13.17 22.87
N ASP A 211 3.77 -13.80 24.03
CA ASP A 211 5.00 -13.76 24.84
C ASP A 211 6.18 -14.38 24.07
N PHE A 212 5.95 -15.51 23.42
CA PHE A 212 6.96 -16.16 22.58
C PHE A 212 7.40 -15.23 21.42
N TYR A 213 6.47 -14.58 20.75
CA TYR A 213 6.80 -13.65 19.66
C TYR A 213 7.62 -12.47 20.16
N LEU A 214 7.23 -11.86 21.29
CA LEU A 214 7.93 -10.70 21.85
C LEU A 214 9.35 -11.05 22.30
N VAL A 215 9.53 -12.18 22.99
CA VAL A 215 10.86 -12.65 23.40
C VAL A 215 11.75 -12.90 22.20
N ARG A 216 11.25 -13.59 21.18
CA ARG A 216 12.02 -13.87 19.97
C ARG A 216 12.35 -12.61 19.19
N HIS A 217 11.42 -11.64 19.12
CA HIS A 217 11.66 -10.37 18.43
C HIS A 217 12.75 -9.55 19.13
N ILE A 218 12.73 -9.48 20.46
CA ILE A 218 13.77 -8.79 21.24
C ILE A 218 15.13 -9.47 21.05
N SER A 219 15.20 -10.80 21.09
CA SER A 219 16.46 -11.51 20.87
C SER A 219 17.04 -11.26 19.48
N LEU A 220 16.22 -11.22 18.44
CA LEU A 220 16.68 -10.92 17.08
C LEU A 220 17.16 -9.46 16.90
N LEU A 221 16.64 -8.52 17.68
CA LEU A 221 17.11 -7.14 17.69
C LEU A 221 18.46 -6.98 18.41
N LEU A 222 18.74 -7.81 19.42
CA LEU A 222 20.00 -7.78 20.16
C LEU A 222 21.17 -8.43 19.40
N PHE A 223 20.89 -9.25 18.38
CA PHE A 223 21.90 -9.92 17.54
C PHE A 223 22.10 -9.26 16.16
N ARG A 224 21.51 -8.10 15.89
CA ARG A 224 21.77 -7.24 14.73
C ARG A 224 22.64 -6.06 15.11
#